data_f8b89bacb52a0a67bfb4f495f04057bb
#
_entry.id   f8b89bacb52a0a67bfb4f495f04057bb
#
_cell.length_a   1.000
_cell.length_b   1.000
_cell.length_c   1.000
_cell.angle_alpha   90.00
_cell.angle_beta   90.00
_cell.angle_gamma   90.00
#
_symmetry.space_group_name_H-M   'P 1'
#
loop_
_entity.id
_entity.type
_entity.pdbx_description
1 polymer ?
#
loop_
_entity_poly.entity_id
_entity_poly.type
_entity_poly.pdbx_seq_one_letter_code
_entity_poly.pdbx_strand_id
1 'polypeptide(L)'
;MKITVEDGSQISKNAVKELEKHADMIECQCPNKLIEILHKVREFTDYTEDCIEKYPEDRDTHKWLKSSAINLDQLLSTTIIQLARFEGFIDENNEFVDRGEGS
;
A
#
# COMPACT_ATOMS: atom_id res chain seq x y z
N MET A 1 12.46 -10.57 4.63
CA MET A 1 11.13 -10.15 5.10
C MET A 1 10.08 -10.51 4.06
N LYS A 2 8.95 -10.99 4.51
CA LYS A 2 7.85 -11.37 3.62
C LYS A 2 6.79 -10.28 3.60
N ILE A 3 6.18 -10.05 2.42
CA ILE A 3 5.07 -9.11 2.36
C ILE A 3 3.90 -9.68 3.16
N THR A 4 3.45 -8.90 4.14
CA THR A 4 2.34 -9.25 4.98
C THR A 4 1.11 -8.47 4.53
N VAL A 5 -0.01 -9.17 4.38
CA VAL A 5 -1.28 -8.56 4.02
C VAL A 5 -2.14 -8.47 5.26
N GLU A 6 -2.66 -7.27 5.53
CA GLU A 6 -3.55 -7.00 6.65
C GLU A 6 -4.94 -6.67 6.12
N ASP A 7 -5.96 -6.95 6.92
CA ASP A 7 -7.35 -6.56 6.61
C ASP A 7 -7.75 -6.80 5.15
N GLY A 8 -7.62 -8.04 4.72
CA GLY A 8 -8.12 -8.42 3.41
C GLY A 8 -7.39 -7.78 2.25
N SER A 9 -6.12 -7.96 2.13
CA SER A 9 -5.30 -7.56 0.97
C SER A 9 -4.68 -6.17 1.04
N GLN A 10 -4.58 -5.61 2.25
CA GLN A 10 -3.83 -4.37 2.43
C GLN A 10 -2.39 -4.70 2.85
N ILE A 11 -1.41 -4.07 2.20
CA ILE A 11 0.00 -4.30 2.52
C ILE A 11 0.32 -3.68 3.88
N SER A 12 1.06 -4.41 4.72
CA SER A 12 1.46 -3.89 6.02
C SER A 12 2.38 -2.67 5.89
N LYS A 13 2.40 -1.82 6.90
CA LYS A 13 3.25 -0.64 6.91
C LYS A 13 4.73 -1.00 6.77
N ASN A 14 5.15 -2.07 7.44
CA ASN A 14 6.55 -2.49 7.37
C ASN A 14 6.92 -2.96 5.98
N ALA A 15 6.01 -3.68 5.31
CA ALA A 15 6.25 -4.13 3.94
C ALA A 15 6.33 -2.95 2.99
N VAL A 16 5.50 -1.92 3.18
CA VAL A 16 5.56 -0.71 2.35
C VAL A 16 6.93 -0.05 2.49
N LYS A 17 7.45 0.07 3.70
CA LYS A 17 8.78 0.65 3.92
C LYS A 17 9.87 -0.14 3.21
N GLU A 18 9.79 -1.45 3.25
CA GLU A 18 10.77 -2.30 2.58
C GLU A 18 10.65 -2.17 1.06
N LEU A 19 9.42 -2.10 0.54
CA LEU A 19 9.20 -1.87 -0.88
C LEU A 19 9.79 -0.54 -1.34
N GLU A 20 9.66 0.51 -0.52
CA GLU A 20 10.25 1.81 -0.83
C GLU A 20 11.76 1.73 -0.99
N LYS A 21 12.42 0.96 -0.13
CA LYS A 21 13.87 0.77 -0.23
C LYS A 21 14.24 0.11 -1.55
N HIS A 22 13.51 -0.91 -1.95
CA HIS A 22 13.78 -1.59 -3.22
C HIS A 22 13.47 -0.68 -4.40
N ALA A 23 12.37 0.06 -4.32
CA ALA A 23 11.95 0.96 -5.39
C ALA A 23 12.95 2.07 -5.62
N ASP A 24 13.60 2.55 -4.56
CA ASP A 24 14.62 3.59 -4.67
C ASP A 24 15.86 3.14 -5.41
N MET A 25 16.07 1.83 -5.53
CA MET A 25 17.26 1.26 -6.15
C MET A 25 17.18 1.10 -7.65
N ILE A 26 16.01 1.34 -8.25
CA ILE A 26 15.83 1.17 -9.70
C ILE A 26 15.54 2.51 -10.36
N GLU A 27 15.82 2.58 -11.65
CA GLU A 27 15.63 3.83 -12.41
C GLU A 27 14.16 4.17 -12.61
N CYS A 28 13.35 3.19 -12.95
CA CYS A 28 11.92 3.41 -13.16
C CYS A 28 11.24 3.67 -11.83
N GLN A 29 10.59 4.81 -11.72
CA GLN A 29 9.94 5.21 -10.48
C GLN A 29 8.47 4.80 -10.39
N CYS A 30 7.99 3.92 -11.29
CA CYS A 30 6.61 3.45 -11.21
C CYS A 30 6.25 2.85 -9.86
N PRO A 31 7.09 1.99 -9.26
CA PRO A 31 6.76 1.47 -7.94
C PRO A 31 6.62 2.56 -6.89
N ASN A 32 7.54 3.53 -6.87
CA ASN A 32 7.45 4.64 -5.93
C ASN A 32 6.22 5.50 -6.16
N LYS A 33 5.84 5.72 -7.42
CA LYS A 33 4.65 6.50 -7.72
C LYS A 33 3.39 5.83 -7.22
N LEU A 34 3.29 4.50 -7.35
CA LEU A 34 2.17 3.76 -6.82
C LEU A 34 2.14 3.81 -5.29
N ILE A 35 3.30 3.73 -4.66
CA ILE A 35 3.40 3.81 -3.20
C ILE A 35 2.97 5.20 -2.71
N GLU A 36 3.33 6.27 -3.43
CA GLU A 36 2.86 7.62 -3.11
C GLU A 36 1.34 7.70 -3.14
N ILE A 37 0.72 7.11 -4.16
CA ILE A 37 -0.74 7.08 -4.26
C ILE A 37 -1.33 6.30 -3.07
N LEU A 38 -0.72 5.17 -2.71
CA LEU A 38 -1.18 4.37 -1.58
C LEU A 38 -1.14 5.19 -0.28
N HIS A 39 -0.06 5.95 -0.06
CA HIS A 39 0.03 6.83 1.12
C HIS A 39 -1.10 7.86 1.13
N LYS A 40 -1.42 8.43 -0.02
CA LYS A 40 -2.51 9.41 -0.11
C LYS A 40 -3.86 8.77 0.18
N VAL A 41 -4.09 7.57 -0.29
CA VAL A 41 -5.33 6.85 0.01
C VAL A 41 -5.44 6.57 1.50
N ARG A 42 -4.35 6.19 2.14
CA ARG A 42 -4.32 5.91 3.58
C ARG A 42 -4.54 7.17 4.41
N GLU A 43 -3.98 8.30 3.99
CA GLU A 43 -4.27 9.59 4.62
C GLU A 43 -5.76 9.92 4.51
N PHE A 44 -6.35 9.66 3.36
CA PHE A 44 -7.78 9.91 3.17
C PHE A 44 -8.63 8.99 4.05
N THR A 45 -8.23 7.73 4.21
CA THR A 45 -8.93 6.80 5.10
C THR A 45 -8.96 7.35 6.52
N ASP A 46 -7.81 7.83 7.01
CA ASP A 46 -7.72 8.41 8.35
C ASP A 46 -8.58 9.66 8.48
N TYR A 47 -8.58 10.49 7.44
CA TYR A 47 -9.39 11.69 7.43
C TYR A 47 -10.89 11.36 7.51
N THR A 48 -11.34 10.34 6.79
CA THR A 48 -12.76 9.95 6.84
C THR A 48 -13.15 9.42 8.21
N GLU A 49 -12.24 8.74 8.91
CA GLU A 49 -12.51 8.30 10.29
C GLU A 49 -12.75 9.50 11.20
N ASP A 50 -11.93 10.53 11.07
CA ASP A 50 -12.12 11.75 11.86
C ASP A 50 -13.45 12.40 11.54
N CYS A 51 -13.85 12.43 10.28
CA CYS A 51 -15.12 13.01 9.86
C CYS A 51 -16.33 12.25 10.41
N ILE A 52 -16.24 10.93 10.55
CA ILE A 52 -17.31 10.13 11.14
C ILE A 52 -17.61 10.63 12.56
N GLU A 53 -16.56 10.95 13.30
CA GLU A 53 -16.73 11.44 14.68
C GLU A 53 -17.15 12.90 14.75
N LYS A 54 -16.58 13.75 13.88
CA LYS A 54 -16.83 15.20 13.92
C LYS A 54 -18.19 15.61 13.35
N TYR A 55 -18.69 14.85 12.38
CA TYR A 55 -19.93 15.19 11.66
C TYR A 55 -20.92 14.04 11.70
N PRO A 56 -21.54 13.80 12.89
CA PRO A 56 -22.43 12.64 13.04
C PRO A 56 -23.61 12.61 12.09
N GLU A 57 -24.11 13.77 11.64
CA GLU A 57 -25.24 13.82 10.72
C GLU A 57 -24.87 13.27 9.32
N ASP A 58 -23.59 13.29 8.97
CA ASP A 58 -23.12 12.78 7.69
C ASP A 58 -22.35 11.46 7.86
N ARG A 59 -22.58 10.76 8.97
CA ARG A 59 -21.87 9.54 9.30
C ARG A 59 -21.93 8.50 8.17
N ASP A 60 -23.09 8.28 7.62
CA ASP A 60 -23.28 7.25 6.60
C ASP A 60 -22.47 7.57 5.35
N THR A 61 -22.44 8.83 4.95
CA THR A 61 -21.64 9.26 3.80
C THR A 61 -20.16 9.02 4.06
N HIS A 62 -19.69 9.38 5.25
CA HIS A 62 -18.27 9.21 5.59
C HIS A 62 -17.88 7.74 5.75
N LYS A 63 -18.79 6.90 6.26
CA LYS A 63 -18.56 5.45 6.31
C LYS A 63 -18.44 4.86 4.91
N TRP A 64 -19.28 5.33 3.99
CA TRP A 64 -19.21 4.88 2.60
C TRP A 64 -17.88 5.31 1.97
N LEU A 65 -17.46 6.56 2.21
CA LEU A 65 -16.17 7.05 1.70
C LEU A 65 -15.01 6.25 2.28
N LYS A 66 -15.06 5.91 3.56
CA LYS A 66 -14.02 5.10 4.20
C LYS A 66 -13.94 3.73 3.54
N SER A 67 -15.09 3.08 3.32
CA SER A 67 -15.12 1.79 2.65
C SER A 67 -14.54 1.87 1.24
N SER A 68 -14.85 2.94 0.52
CA SER A 68 -14.31 3.15 -0.82
C SER A 68 -12.79 3.32 -0.77
N ALA A 69 -12.29 4.07 0.21
CA ALA A 69 -10.85 4.26 0.38
C ALA A 69 -10.15 2.93 0.68
N ILE A 70 -10.75 2.08 1.50
CA ILE A 70 -10.21 0.75 1.79
C ILE A 70 -10.16 -0.09 0.51
N ASN A 71 -11.21 -0.03 -0.31
CA ASN A 71 -11.23 -0.74 -1.58
C ASN A 71 -10.11 -0.26 -2.52
N LEU A 72 -9.88 1.05 -2.55
CA LEU A 72 -8.77 1.61 -3.33
C LEU A 72 -7.42 1.13 -2.80
N ASP A 73 -7.27 1.08 -1.48
CA ASP A 73 -6.05 0.55 -0.86
C ASP A 73 -5.80 -0.89 -1.29
N GLN A 74 -6.83 -1.72 -1.25
CA GLN A 74 -6.71 -3.12 -1.63
C GLN A 74 -6.30 -3.27 -3.11
N LEU A 75 -6.87 -2.45 -3.98
CA LEU A 75 -6.52 -2.47 -5.39
C LEU A 75 -5.08 -2.03 -5.59
N LEU A 76 -4.67 -0.95 -4.94
CA LEU A 76 -3.29 -0.46 -5.02
C LEU A 76 -2.32 -1.47 -4.44
N SER A 77 -2.65 -2.05 -3.30
CA SER A 77 -1.80 -3.05 -2.66
C SER A 77 -1.57 -4.26 -3.56
N THR A 78 -2.63 -4.76 -4.19
CA THR A 78 -2.53 -5.88 -5.12
C THR A 78 -1.67 -5.51 -6.32
N THR A 79 -1.88 -4.31 -6.87
CA THR A 79 -1.11 -3.83 -8.01
C THR A 79 0.37 -3.69 -7.65
N ILE A 80 0.66 -3.13 -6.49
CA ILE A 80 2.04 -2.95 -6.02
C ILE A 80 2.73 -4.30 -5.84
N ILE A 81 2.04 -5.28 -5.24
CA ILE A 81 2.60 -6.63 -5.06
C ILE A 81 2.94 -7.24 -6.42
N GLN A 82 2.04 -7.12 -7.38
CA GLN A 82 2.28 -7.68 -8.71
C GLN A 82 3.46 -7.00 -9.40
N LEU A 83 3.53 -5.68 -9.30
CA LEU A 83 4.65 -4.93 -9.86
C LEU A 83 5.96 -5.32 -9.16
N ALA A 84 5.92 -5.51 -7.85
CA ALA A 84 7.10 -5.93 -7.10
C ALA A 84 7.64 -7.27 -7.61
N ARG A 85 6.75 -8.18 -7.99
CA ARG A 85 7.17 -9.46 -8.59
C ARG A 85 7.81 -9.23 -9.94
N PHE A 86 7.22 -8.40 -10.78
CA PHE A 86 7.77 -8.09 -12.11
C PHE A 86 9.15 -7.45 -12.01
N GLU A 87 9.35 -6.61 -11.01
CA GLU A 87 10.63 -5.93 -10.81
C GLU A 87 11.66 -6.78 -10.07
N GLY A 88 11.25 -7.95 -9.60
CA GLY A 88 12.15 -8.83 -8.88
C GLY A 88 12.43 -8.43 -7.44
N PHE A 89 11.56 -7.60 -6.84
CA PHE A 89 11.71 -7.22 -5.44
C PHE A 89 11.33 -8.36 -4.51
N ILE A 90 10.38 -9.18 -4.93
CA ILE A 90 9.90 -10.33 -4.16
C ILE A 90 9.85 -11.56 -5.05
N ASP A 91 9.93 -12.73 -4.41
CA ASP A 91 9.83 -14.00 -5.11
C ASP A 91 8.39 -14.51 -5.14
N GLU A 92 8.19 -15.73 -5.62
CA GLU A 92 6.86 -16.34 -5.73
C GLU A 92 6.18 -16.58 -4.39
N ASN A 93 6.94 -16.55 -3.29
CA ASN A 93 6.43 -16.70 -1.94
C ASN A 93 6.21 -15.38 -1.24
N ASN A 94 6.33 -14.26 -1.98
CA ASN A 94 6.22 -12.90 -1.46
C ASN A 94 7.33 -12.56 -0.46
N GLU A 95 8.45 -13.28 -0.52
CA GLU A 95 9.64 -12.95 0.27
C GLU A 95 10.47 -11.93 -0.47
N PHE A 96 10.97 -10.93 0.24
CA PHE A 96 11.85 -9.95 -0.39
C PHE A 96 13.14 -10.59 -0.82
N VAL A 97 13.54 -10.27 -2.05
CA VAL A 97 14.80 -10.75 -2.61
C VAL A 97 15.90 -9.79 -2.15
N ASP A 98 17.01 -10.37 -1.72
CA ASP A 98 18.16 -9.59 -1.28
C ASP A 98 18.90 -9.05 -2.50
N ARG A 99 18.65 -7.81 -2.86
CA ARG A 99 19.23 -7.18 -4.04
C ARG A 99 20.36 -6.25 -3.64
N GLY A 100 21.44 -6.32 -4.38
CA GLY A 100 22.58 -5.48 -4.12
C GLY A 100 23.50 -6.01 -3.03
N GLU A 101 23.08 -7.00 -2.32
CA GLU A 101 23.86 -7.65 -1.29
C GLU A 101 24.63 -8.80 -1.90
N GLY A 102 25.89 -8.92 -1.67
CA GLY A 102 26.65 -10.06 -2.14
C GLY A 102 26.55 -10.30 -3.64
N SER A 103 25.98 -9.38 -4.30
CA SER A 103 25.86 -9.44 -5.76
C SER A 103 27.07 -8.86 -6.38
#